data_322668c44660c340965657c987660408
#
_entry.id   322668c44660c340965657c987660408
#
_cell.length_a   1.000
_cell.length_b   1.000
_cell.length_c   1.000
_cell.angle_alpha   90.00
_cell.angle_beta   90.00
_cell.angle_gamma   90.00
#
_symmetry.space_group_name_H-M   'P 1'
#
loop_
_entity.id
_entity.type
_entity.pdbx_description
1 polymer ?
#
loop_
_entity_poly.entity_id
_entity_poly.type
_entity_poly.pdbx_seq_one_letter_code
_entity_poly.pdbx_strand_id
1 'polypeptide(L)' 'MPKKQSPWIKHVLKTFNDGKKKNPKYQYKNAMKDAKKTYKK' A
#
# COMPACT_ATOMS: atom_id res chain seq x y z
N MET A 1 2.02 10.05 -19.38
CA MET A 1 1.97 9.86 -18.80
C MET A 1 1.85 9.36 -18.19
N PRO A 2 1.84 9.31 -17.90
CA PRO A 2 1.73 8.99 -17.25
C PRO A 2 1.56 8.41 -16.56
N LYS A 3 1.77 7.99 -16.33
CA LYS A 3 1.45 7.51 -15.68
C LYS A 3 0.94 7.74 -14.69
N LYS A 4 0.19 7.60 -14.65
CA LYS A 4 -0.32 8.05 -13.58
C LYS A 4 -0.79 7.03 -12.74
N GLN A 5 -0.41 6.97 -11.47
CA GLN A 5 -0.89 6.03 -10.51
C GLN A 5 -2.10 6.61 -9.84
N SER A 6 -3.10 5.80 -9.61
CA SER A 6 -4.25 6.30 -8.89
C SER A 6 -3.86 6.49 -7.42
N PRO A 7 -4.59 7.34 -6.70
CA PRO A 7 -4.31 7.55 -5.27
C PRO A 7 -4.35 6.25 -4.48
N TRP A 8 -5.21 5.32 -4.88
CA TRP A 8 -5.31 4.05 -4.21
C TRP A 8 -4.01 3.28 -4.31
N ILE A 9 -3.44 3.20 -5.49
CA ILE A 9 -2.21 2.46 -5.69
C ILE A 9 -1.07 3.07 -4.89
N LYS A 10 -0.99 4.40 -4.88
CA LYS A 10 0.05 5.06 -4.10
C LYS A 10 -0.09 4.71 -2.63
N HIS A 11 -1.31 4.69 -2.14
CA HIS A 11 -1.56 4.39 -0.75
C HIS A 11 -1.12 2.96 -0.42
N VAL A 12 -1.44 2.03 -1.30
CA VAL A 12 -1.08 0.64 -1.09
C VAL A 12 0.44 0.48 -1.06
N LEU A 13 1.11 1.12 -2.01
CA LEU A 13 2.55 1.01 -2.08
C LEU A 13 3.22 1.57 -0.83
N LYS A 14 2.71 2.67 -0.34
CA LYS A 14 3.25 3.26 0.87
C LYS A 14 3.05 2.33 2.05
N THR A 15 1.85 1.77 2.16
CA THR A 15 1.56 0.84 3.24
C THR A 15 2.48 -0.37 3.15
N PHE A 16 2.69 -0.85 1.94
CA PHE A 16 3.55 -2.01 1.74
C PHE A 16 4.98 -1.71 2.19
N ASN A 17 5.51 -0.57 1.78
CA ASN A 17 6.87 -0.21 2.15
C ASN A 17 7.01 -0.10 3.66
N ASP A 18 6.06 0.55 4.29
CA ASP A 18 6.09 0.69 5.75
C ASP A 18 6.04 -0.66 6.43
N GLY A 19 5.12 -1.50 5.99
CA GLY A 19 4.96 -2.80 6.59
C GLY A 19 6.19 -3.67 6.42
N LYS A 20 6.79 -3.56 5.24
CA LYS A 20 7.96 -4.37 4.97
C LYS A 20 9.16 -3.94 5.81
N LYS A 21 9.24 -2.69 6.13
CA LYS A 21 10.31 -2.23 7.00
C LYS A 21 10.20 -2.80 8.39
N LYS A 22 8.97 -2.93 8.87
CA LYS A 22 8.74 -3.47 10.19
C LYS A 22 8.75 -4.99 10.19
N ASN A 23 8.33 -5.57 9.08
CA ASN A 23 8.20 -7.01 9.02
C ASN A 23 8.66 -7.47 7.64
N PRO A 24 9.84 -8.10 7.56
CA PRO A 24 10.37 -8.51 6.27
C PRO A 24 9.49 -9.53 5.55
N LYS A 25 8.61 -10.16 6.28
CA LYS A 25 7.71 -11.13 5.66
C LYS A 25 6.40 -10.51 5.23
N TYR A 26 6.25 -9.22 5.40
CA TYR A 26 5.05 -8.53 5.01
C TYR A 26 4.84 -8.69 3.51
N GLN A 27 3.61 -8.99 3.12
CA GLN A 27 3.31 -9.25 1.72
C GLN A 27 2.41 -8.19 1.15
N TYR A 28 2.41 -8.10 -0.18
CA TYR A 28 1.62 -7.10 -0.86
C TYR A 28 0.14 -7.27 -0.56
N LYS A 29 -0.33 -8.49 -0.50
CA LYS A 29 -1.74 -8.71 -0.22
C LYS A 29 -2.10 -8.19 1.16
N ASN A 30 -1.18 -8.26 2.09
CA ASN A 30 -1.42 -7.70 3.42
C ASN A 30 -1.52 -6.18 3.33
N ALA A 31 -0.68 -5.60 2.48
CA ALA A 31 -0.72 -4.16 2.30
C ALA A 31 -2.06 -3.72 1.75
N MET A 32 -2.61 -4.50 0.84
CA MET A 32 -3.90 -4.15 0.27
C MET A 32 -4.99 -4.18 1.32
N LYS A 33 -4.96 -5.17 2.17
CA LYS A 33 -5.95 -5.25 3.23
C LYS A 33 -5.81 -4.09 4.21
N ASP A 34 -4.58 -3.80 4.59
CA ASP A 34 -4.35 -2.71 5.51
C ASP A 34 -4.70 -1.37 4.89
N ALA A 35 -4.36 -1.21 3.62
CA ALA A 35 -4.67 0.02 2.93
C ALA A 35 -6.17 0.27 2.88
N LYS A 36 -6.94 -0.78 2.70
CA LYS A 36 -8.38 -0.64 2.67
C LYS A 36 -8.91 -0.06 3.97
N LYS A 37 -8.31 -0.47 5.06
CA LYS A 37 -8.76 -0.01 6.36
C LYS A 37 -8.44 1.44 6.60
N THR A 38 -7.31 1.89 6.09
CA THR A 38 -6.88 3.26 6.34
C THR A 38 -7.19 4.20 5.21
N TYR A 39 -7.51 3.66 4.05
CA TYR A 39 -7.80 4.50 2.90
C TYR A 39 -9.20 5.09 3.01
N LYS A 40 -9.28 6.39 2.89
CA LYS A 40 -10.57 7.04 2.92
C LYS A 40 -10.78 7.82 1.69
N LYS A 41 -11.98 7.75 1.16
CA LYS A 41 -12.24 8.45 -0.06
C LYS A 41 -12.47 9.91 0.14
#